data_a71feefff60748658f79ccacd0c2b8ce
#
_entry.id   a71feefff60748658f79ccacd0c2b8ce
#
_cell.length_a   1.000
_cell.length_b   1.000
_cell.length_c   1.000
_cell.angle_alpha   90.00
_cell.angle_beta   90.00
_cell.angle_gamma   90.00
#
_symmetry.space_group_name_H-M   'P 1'
#
loop_
_entity.id
_entity.type
_entity.pdbx_description
1 polymer ?
#
loop_
_entity_poly.entity_id
_entity_poly.type
_entity_poly.pdbx_seq_one_letter_code
_entity_poly.pdbx_strand_id
1 'polypeptide(L)'
;IARRYNESFLGKSFVKGQSGVIEGHAYHLYVLEVENRIDLYNYLRDKKIFAQIHYIPVHLMPYYRQFGWKEGDMPNAEEYYKNCISLPMFPTLTNDEQSLIIDLIKKYYEQ
;
A
#
# COMPACT_ATOMS: atom_id res chain seq x y z
N ILE A 1 -4.41 -1.99 15.00
CA ILE A 1 -3.41 -1.64 13.98
C ILE A 1 -4.12 -0.92 12.82
N ALA A 2 -5.04 -1.55 12.10
CA ALA A 2 -5.71 -0.96 10.93
C ALA A 2 -6.40 0.38 11.23
N ARG A 3 -7.12 0.48 12.35
CA ARG A 3 -7.76 1.73 12.78
C ARG A 3 -6.75 2.86 12.95
N ARG A 4 -5.64 2.59 13.60
CA ARG A 4 -4.59 3.58 13.83
C ARG A 4 -3.96 4.08 12.53
N TYR A 5 -3.71 3.18 11.57
CA TYR A 5 -3.28 3.58 10.24
C TYR A 5 -4.31 4.47 9.54
N ASN A 6 -5.59 4.09 9.58
CA ASN A 6 -6.65 4.89 8.99
C ASN A 6 -6.72 6.29 9.58
N GLU A 7 -6.71 6.42 10.89
CA GLU A 7 -6.74 7.71 11.59
C GLU A 7 -5.51 8.56 11.25
N SER A 8 -4.35 7.93 11.15
CA SER A 8 -3.08 8.61 10.88
C SER A 8 -2.98 9.19 9.46
N PHE A 9 -3.64 8.54 8.50
CA PHE A 9 -3.56 8.92 7.09
C PHE A 9 -4.84 9.57 6.56
N LEU A 10 -5.88 9.70 7.38
CA LEU A 10 -7.13 10.33 6.99
C LEU A 10 -6.89 11.78 6.55
N GLY A 11 -7.41 12.13 5.38
CA GLY A 11 -7.33 13.49 4.83
C GLY A 11 -5.94 13.93 4.35
N LYS A 12 -4.95 13.04 4.32
CA LYS A 12 -3.63 13.36 3.79
C LYS A 12 -3.66 13.45 2.27
N SER A 13 -3.09 14.53 1.72
CA SER A 13 -3.13 14.83 0.28
C SER A 13 -2.43 13.79 -0.59
N PHE A 14 -1.43 13.11 -0.05
CA PHE A 14 -0.69 12.07 -0.76
C PHE A 14 -1.39 10.70 -0.78
N VAL A 15 -2.46 10.54 -0.02
CA VAL A 15 -3.25 9.31 0.04
C VAL A 15 -4.42 9.42 -0.93
N LYS A 16 -4.43 8.55 -1.94
CA LYS A 16 -5.50 8.47 -2.94
C LYS A 16 -6.65 7.57 -2.48
N GLY A 17 -6.33 6.53 -1.72
CA GLY A 17 -7.31 5.61 -1.19
C GLY A 17 -6.79 4.81 0.01
N GLN A 18 -7.72 4.36 0.84
CA GLN A 18 -7.44 3.54 2.02
C GLN A 18 -8.38 2.33 2.02
N SER A 19 -7.92 1.25 2.67
CA SER A 19 -8.79 0.07 2.90
C SER A 19 -10.05 0.41 3.70
N GLY A 20 -9.97 1.44 4.52
CA GLY A 20 -11.05 1.83 5.44
C GLY A 20 -11.16 0.88 6.63
N VAL A 21 -11.94 1.26 7.64
CA VAL A 21 -12.30 0.34 8.75
C VAL A 21 -13.71 -0.17 8.49
N ILE A 22 -13.79 -1.46 8.20
CA ILE A 22 -15.07 -2.15 8.02
C ILE A 22 -15.25 -3.07 9.23
N GLU A 23 -16.36 -2.92 9.93
CA GLU A 23 -16.69 -3.78 11.06
C GLU A 23 -16.74 -5.25 10.63
N GLY A 24 -16.09 -6.12 11.42
CA GLY A 24 -15.99 -7.54 11.12
C GLY A 24 -14.92 -7.90 10.08
N HIS A 25 -14.21 -6.93 9.51
CA HIS A 25 -13.13 -7.19 8.57
C HIS A 25 -11.90 -7.76 9.28
N ALA A 26 -11.37 -8.86 8.79
CA ALA A 26 -10.23 -9.55 9.39
C ALA A 26 -8.88 -8.87 9.12
N TYR A 27 -8.81 -7.98 8.14
CA TYR A 27 -7.59 -7.26 7.74
C TYR A 27 -6.38 -8.17 7.53
N HIS A 28 -6.46 -9.00 6.51
CA HIS A 28 -5.29 -9.73 6.03
C HIS A 28 -4.16 -8.79 5.61
N LEU A 29 -4.50 -7.73 4.90
CA LEU A 29 -3.60 -6.66 4.46
C LEU A 29 -4.17 -5.30 4.83
N TYR A 30 -3.28 -4.35 5.12
CA TYR A 30 -3.62 -2.93 5.16
C TYR A 30 -2.99 -2.24 3.97
N VAL A 31 -3.81 -1.75 3.05
CA VAL A 31 -3.37 -1.17 1.78
C VAL A 31 -3.66 0.33 1.76
N LEU A 32 -2.65 1.10 1.38
CA LEU A 32 -2.82 2.50 0.96
C LEU A 32 -2.62 2.60 -0.55
N GLU A 33 -3.36 3.50 -1.18
CA GLU A 33 -3.04 4.00 -2.51
C GLU A 33 -2.36 5.36 -2.36
N VAL A 34 -1.13 5.48 -2.81
CA VAL A 34 -0.31 6.68 -2.61
C VAL A 34 0.35 7.14 -3.89
N GLU A 35 0.72 8.41 -3.92
CA GLU A 35 1.52 8.97 -5.01
C GLU A 35 2.97 8.47 -4.94
N ASN A 36 3.60 8.29 -6.10
CA ASN A 36 5.00 7.86 -6.19
C ASN A 36 5.31 6.62 -5.34
N ARG A 37 4.42 5.64 -5.37
CA ARG A 37 4.48 4.41 -4.58
C ARG A 37 5.84 3.73 -4.60
N ILE A 38 6.48 3.65 -5.76
CA ILE A 38 7.76 2.94 -5.90
C ILE A 38 8.89 3.64 -5.12
N ASP A 39 8.89 4.97 -5.13
CA ASP A 39 9.90 5.74 -4.40
C ASP A 39 9.69 5.63 -2.89
N LEU A 40 8.43 5.66 -2.44
CA LEU A 40 8.10 5.39 -1.03
C LEU A 40 8.53 3.98 -0.62
N TYR A 41 8.25 2.99 -1.46
CA TYR A 41 8.65 1.59 -1.22
C TYR A 41 10.16 1.48 -0.98
N ASN A 42 10.96 2.09 -1.85
CA ASN A 42 12.41 2.08 -1.75
C ASN A 42 12.89 2.84 -0.50
N TYR A 43 12.32 4.02 -0.23
CA TYR A 43 12.62 4.80 0.97
C TYR A 43 12.37 4.01 2.26
N LEU A 44 11.23 3.36 2.38
CA LEU A 44 10.89 2.53 3.54
C LEU A 44 11.85 1.34 3.68
N ARG A 45 12.19 0.70 2.56
CA ARG A 45 13.12 -0.43 2.54
C ARG A 45 14.52 -0.03 3.02
N ASP A 46 15.00 1.15 2.64
CA ASP A 46 16.27 1.71 3.14
C ASP A 46 16.23 1.95 4.66
N LYS A 47 15.07 2.22 5.21
CA LYS A 47 14.82 2.37 6.65
C LYS A 47 14.51 1.03 7.35
N LYS A 48 14.67 -0.10 6.66
CA LYS A 48 14.36 -1.45 7.18
C LYS A 48 12.87 -1.68 7.46
N ILE A 49 11.99 -0.93 6.82
CA ILE A 49 10.54 -1.16 6.81
C ILE A 49 10.18 -1.90 5.54
N PHE A 50 9.70 -3.12 5.68
CA PHE A 50 9.42 -4.02 4.56
C PHE A 50 7.93 -3.99 4.18
N ALA A 51 7.50 -2.87 3.60
CA ALA A 51 6.20 -2.79 2.94
C ALA A 51 6.19 -3.70 1.70
N GLN A 52 5.01 -4.11 1.27
CA GLN A 52 4.83 -5.03 0.14
C GLN A 52 3.91 -4.43 -0.91
N ILE A 53 3.93 -5.04 -2.09
CA ILE A 53 3.07 -4.65 -3.20
C ILE A 53 2.25 -5.88 -3.60
N HIS A 54 0.95 -5.82 -3.38
CA HIS A 54 -0.02 -6.88 -3.66
C HIS A 54 -1.10 -6.39 -4.61
N TYR A 55 -1.12 -6.84 -5.85
CA TYR A 55 -0.17 -7.66 -6.63
C TYR A 55 -0.10 -7.10 -8.04
N ILE A 56 0.85 -7.59 -8.87
CA ILE A 56 0.77 -7.34 -10.32
C ILE A 56 -0.60 -7.80 -10.82
N PRO A 57 -1.31 -7.01 -11.64
CA PRO A 57 -2.60 -7.41 -12.18
C PRO A 57 -2.51 -8.74 -12.91
N VAL A 58 -3.48 -9.62 -12.68
CA VAL A 58 -3.47 -11.00 -13.16
C VAL A 58 -3.27 -11.07 -14.68
N HIS A 59 -3.92 -10.18 -15.44
CA HIS A 59 -3.82 -10.15 -16.90
C HIS A 59 -2.41 -9.80 -17.41
N LEU A 60 -1.55 -9.19 -16.56
CA LEU A 60 -0.16 -8.85 -16.90
C LEU A 60 0.83 -9.95 -16.50
N MET A 61 0.39 -10.99 -15.83
CA MET A 61 1.24 -12.14 -15.52
C MET A 61 1.59 -12.92 -16.80
N PRO A 62 2.83 -13.45 -16.92
CA PRO A 62 3.28 -14.11 -18.15
C PRO A 62 2.34 -15.19 -18.67
N TYR A 63 1.76 -15.99 -17.78
CA TYR A 63 0.81 -17.04 -18.14
C TYR A 63 -0.40 -16.48 -18.91
N TYR A 64 -0.98 -15.36 -18.46
CA TYR A 64 -2.17 -14.77 -19.08
C TYR A 64 -1.81 -13.92 -20.29
N ARG A 65 -0.62 -13.33 -20.35
CA ARG A 65 -0.15 -12.59 -21.53
C ARG A 65 -0.11 -13.45 -22.81
N GLN A 66 0.14 -14.73 -22.68
CA GLN A 66 0.13 -15.64 -23.83
C GLN A 66 -1.24 -15.73 -24.52
N PHE A 67 -2.33 -15.37 -23.84
CA PHE A 67 -3.69 -15.34 -24.38
C PHE A 67 -4.07 -13.98 -24.98
N GLY A 68 -3.11 -13.06 -25.10
CA GLY A 68 -3.31 -11.73 -25.73
C GLY A 68 -3.56 -10.59 -24.75
N TRP A 69 -3.57 -10.83 -23.46
CA TRP A 69 -3.70 -9.76 -22.46
C TRP A 69 -2.46 -8.88 -22.43
N LYS A 70 -2.67 -7.57 -22.34
CA LYS A 70 -1.59 -6.57 -22.36
C LYS A 70 -1.94 -5.36 -21.52
N GLU A 71 -0.97 -4.48 -21.32
CA GLU A 71 -1.17 -3.17 -20.68
C GLU A 71 -2.25 -2.37 -21.41
N GLY A 72 -3.09 -1.70 -20.64
CA GLY A 72 -4.23 -0.93 -21.10
C GLY A 72 -5.54 -1.71 -21.15
N ASP A 73 -5.51 -3.04 -21.08
CA ASP A 73 -6.73 -3.86 -21.16
C ASP A 73 -7.59 -3.78 -19.89
N MET A 74 -6.95 -3.57 -18.72
CA MET A 74 -7.63 -3.42 -17.43
C MET A 74 -7.13 -2.16 -16.72
N PRO A 75 -7.55 -0.97 -17.17
CA PRO A 75 -6.96 0.30 -16.69
C PRO A 75 -7.15 0.55 -15.20
N ASN A 76 -8.27 0.16 -14.62
CA ASN A 76 -8.51 0.36 -13.19
C ASN A 76 -7.61 -0.52 -12.31
N ALA A 77 -7.42 -1.78 -12.70
CA ALA A 77 -6.53 -2.70 -12.00
C ALA A 77 -5.07 -2.24 -12.11
N GLU A 78 -4.68 -1.75 -13.28
CA GLU A 78 -3.33 -1.25 -13.53
C GLU A 78 -3.05 0.04 -12.76
N GLU A 79 -4.02 0.97 -12.69
CA GLU A 79 -3.89 2.19 -11.91
C GLU A 79 -3.80 1.90 -10.40
N TYR A 80 -4.64 0.99 -9.91
CA TYR A 80 -4.54 0.54 -8.51
C TYR A 80 -3.15 -0.04 -8.20
N TYR A 81 -2.63 -0.90 -9.07
CA TYR A 81 -1.31 -1.51 -8.90
C TYR A 81 -0.18 -0.48 -8.83
N LYS A 82 -0.26 0.58 -9.62
CA LYS A 82 0.75 1.65 -9.60
C LYS A 82 0.83 2.37 -8.27
N ASN A 83 -0.28 2.45 -7.55
CA ASN A 83 -0.41 3.28 -6.36
C ASN A 83 -0.46 2.47 -5.06
N CYS A 84 -0.79 1.19 -5.10
CA CYS A 84 -1.00 0.40 -3.89
C CYS A 84 0.30 0.02 -3.18
N ILE A 85 0.27 0.12 -1.85
CA ILE A 85 1.34 -0.35 -0.96
C ILE A 85 0.71 -0.94 0.29
N SER A 86 1.13 -2.15 0.65
CA SER A 86 0.67 -2.83 1.86
C SER A 86 1.65 -2.55 2.99
N LEU A 87 1.15 -1.94 4.05
CA LEU A 87 1.95 -1.61 5.23
C LEU A 87 2.09 -2.81 6.16
N PRO A 88 3.18 -2.90 6.93
CA PRO A 88 3.34 -3.97 7.92
C PRO A 88 2.15 -4.02 8.88
N MET A 89 1.54 -5.20 9.00
CA MET A 89 0.43 -5.43 9.91
C MET A 89 0.43 -6.91 10.33
N PHE A 90 0.73 -7.15 11.60
CA PHE A 90 0.77 -8.48 12.18
C PHE A 90 0.51 -8.39 13.70
N PRO A 91 0.05 -9.48 14.36
CA PRO A 91 -0.41 -9.41 15.75
C PRO A 91 0.61 -8.87 16.76
N THR A 92 1.89 -9.11 16.52
CA THR A 92 2.98 -8.69 17.43
C THR A 92 3.60 -7.35 17.06
N LEU A 93 3.08 -6.63 16.04
CA LEU A 93 3.54 -5.29 15.72
C LEU A 93 3.29 -4.37 16.92
N THR A 94 4.36 -3.79 17.47
CA THR A 94 4.26 -2.91 18.64
C THR A 94 3.76 -1.52 18.24
N ASN A 95 3.26 -0.76 19.22
CA ASN A 95 2.84 0.61 19.01
C ASN A 95 4.00 1.50 18.56
N ASP A 96 5.20 1.29 19.08
CA ASP A 96 6.39 2.06 18.71
C ASP A 96 6.82 1.75 17.28
N GLU A 97 6.81 0.49 16.87
CA GLU A 97 7.07 0.10 15.49
C GLU A 97 6.06 0.71 14.53
N GLN A 98 4.78 0.66 14.87
CA GLN A 98 3.73 1.29 14.06
C GLN A 98 3.88 2.81 13.98
N SER A 99 4.23 3.47 15.10
CA SER A 99 4.54 4.90 15.12
C SER A 99 5.67 5.24 14.16
N LEU A 100 6.76 4.47 14.20
CA LEU A 100 7.90 4.66 13.30
C LEU A 100 7.49 4.58 11.83
N ILE A 101 6.68 3.59 11.46
CA ILE A 101 6.19 3.45 10.09
C ILE A 101 5.39 4.68 9.67
N ILE A 102 4.45 5.11 10.51
CA ILE A 102 3.59 6.28 10.24
C ILE A 102 4.44 7.54 10.10
N ASP A 103 5.36 7.76 11.01
CA ASP A 103 6.21 8.96 11.02
C ASP A 103 7.13 9.00 9.79
N LEU A 104 7.69 7.87 9.39
CA LEU A 104 8.54 7.80 8.20
C LEU A 104 7.74 8.11 6.92
N ILE A 105 6.52 7.61 6.79
CA ILE A 105 5.68 7.89 5.63
C ILE A 105 5.30 9.38 5.59
N LYS A 106 4.87 9.94 6.71
CA LYS A 106 4.57 11.38 6.81
C LYS A 106 5.79 12.22 6.47
N LYS A 107 6.93 11.90 7.06
CA LYS A 107 8.19 12.60 6.79
C LYS A 107 8.57 12.55 5.30
N TYR A 108 8.33 11.44 4.64
CA TYR A 108 8.61 11.31 3.21
C TYR A 108 7.82 12.29 2.36
N TYR A 109 6.51 12.44 2.63
CA TYR A 109 5.62 13.29 1.83
C TYR A 109 5.52 14.74 2.31
N GLU A 110 5.76 15.00 3.57
CA GLU A 110 5.54 16.32 4.21
C GLU A 110 6.86 17.10 4.38
N GLN A 111 7.87 16.72 3.66
CA GLN A 111 9.17 17.44 3.68
C GLN A 111 9.08 18.80 3.00
#